data_da7dd9d8892ed19423d5502e0b57501f
#
_entry.id   da7dd9d8892ed19423d5502e0b57501f
#
_cell.length_a   1.000
_cell.length_b   1.000
_cell.length_c   1.000
_cell.angle_alpha   90.00
_cell.angle_beta   90.00
_cell.angle_gamma   90.00
#
_symmetry.space_group_name_H-M   'P 1'
#
loop_
_entity.id
_entity.type
_entity.pdbx_description
1 polymer ?
#
loop_
_entity_poly.entity_id
_entity_poly.type
_entity_poly.pdbx_seq_one_letter_code
_entity_poly.pdbx_strand_id
1 'polypeptide(L)'
;MKNHLVRTHRSAEVFPRTEHLAWRIAEVATDPVAVAPDTEEMIVNRIIDNAAVAAASITRRPVADARAQALAHPYRPGSSVFGVPGTFSPEWAAWANGVAVRELDFHDTFLAAEYSHPGDNIPPILAAAQHAGRSGRDLVRGLATGYEIQIDLVRAICLHEHKIDHVAHLGPSAAAGIGTALGLDTETIYQAIGQALHTTTATRQSRKGEISSWKAYAPAFAGKMAIEAVDRAMRGEGAPAPIWEGEDGVIARLLSGPDAEYSVPLPGPGEPKRAILDSYTKEHSAEYQSQAPIDLARRMRARIGDLEEVASIVLHTSHHTHVVIGTGSGDPQKFDPAASRETLDHSVMYIFAVALQDGTWHHERSYAPERARRPDTVALWHKISTAEDPEWTRRYHSADPAEKAFGARAEVTLTSGEVIVDELAVADAHPLGARPFAREQYIAKFRTLAEGVVDAAEQDRFLDAAQRAASLAPGELAQLTFAVSDEVLARAPKSPKGLFR
;
A
#
# COMPACT_ATOMS: atom_id res chain seq x y z
N MET A 1 -0.26 22.37 -9.77
CA MET A 1 -0.27 22.09 -8.31
C MET A 1 -0.09 23.38 -7.53
N LYS A 2 -0.86 23.57 -6.47
CA LYS A 2 -0.78 24.73 -5.54
C LYS A 2 -0.37 24.23 -4.16
N ASN A 3 0.63 24.89 -3.57
CA ASN A 3 1.04 24.59 -2.20
C ASN A 3 0.13 25.32 -1.21
N HIS A 4 -0.42 24.60 -0.24
CA HIS A 4 -1.22 25.10 0.85
C HIS A 4 -0.41 25.04 2.14
N LEU A 5 -0.19 26.21 2.77
CA LEU A 5 0.44 26.28 4.08
C LEU A 5 -0.60 25.86 5.13
N VAL A 6 -0.28 24.85 5.90
CA VAL A 6 -1.14 24.25 6.93
C VAL A 6 -0.43 24.36 8.27
N ARG A 7 -1.05 25.06 9.25
CA ARG A 7 -0.50 25.28 10.58
C ARG A 7 -1.60 25.28 11.62
N THR A 8 -1.22 25.24 12.87
CA THR A 8 -2.18 25.37 13.97
C THR A 8 -2.77 26.78 14.08
N HIS A 9 -4.06 26.85 14.34
CA HIS A 9 -4.81 28.05 14.67
C HIS A 9 -5.44 27.92 16.06
N ARG A 10 -5.37 29.00 16.86
CA ARG A 10 -6.03 29.06 18.17
C ARG A 10 -7.53 29.22 17.99
N SER A 11 -8.33 28.68 18.89
CA SER A 11 -9.80 28.80 18.84
C SER A 11 -10.31 30.23 18.82
N ALA A 12 -9.51 31.22 19.36
CA ALA A 12 -9.83 32.63 19.31
C ALA A 12 -9.53 33.30 17.95
N GLU A 13 -8.80 32.65 17.04
CA GLU A 13 -8.51 33.18 15.72
C GLU A 13 -9.70 32.93 14.78
N VAL A 14 -9.95 33.89 13.89
CA VAL A 14 -10.91 33.72 12.81
C VAL A 14 -10.20 32.94 11.69
N PHE A 15 -10.50 31.66 11.57
CA PHE A 15 -9.97 30.80 10.52
C PHE A 15 -11.11 30.31 9.63
N PRO A 16 -11.25 30.83 8.40
CA PRO A 16 -12.35 30.50 7.52
C PRO A 16 -12.32 29.00 7.16
N ARG A 17 -13.47 28.35 7.20
CA ARG A 17 -13.63 26.92 6.81
C ARG A 17 -13.03 26.63 5.44
N THR A 18 -13.18 27.54 4.47
CA THR A 18 -12.63 27.42 3.13
C THR A 18 -11.09 27.39 3.07
N GLU A 19 -10.41 27.70 4.17
CA GLU A 19 -8.95 27.62 4.28
C GLU A 19 -8.48 26.34 4.97
N HIS A 20 -9.39 25.55 5.59
CA HIS A 20 -9.03 24.26 6.16
C HIS A 20 -8.50 23.30 5.11
N LEU A 21 -7.46 22.53 5.42
CA LEU A 21 -6.92 21.51 4.52
C LEU A 21 -8.00 20.51 4.07
N ALA A 22 -8.86 20.08 5.01
CA ALA A 22 -9.98 19.19 4.69
C ALA A 22 -10.93 19.80 3.64
N TRP A 23 -11.16 21.12 3.68
CA TRP A 23 -11.98 21.80 2.66
C TRP A 23 -11.28 21.85 1.31
N ARG A 24 -9.98 22.15 1.28
CA ARG A 24 -9.19 22.17 0.05
C ARG A 24 -9.14 20.78 -0.60
N ILE A 25 -9.02 19.73 0.19
CA ILE A 25 -9.12 18.35 -0.29
C ILE A 25 -10.52 18.08 -0.87
N ALA A 26 -11.58 18.54 -0.21
CA ALA A 26 -12.95 18.37 -0.70
C ALA A 26 -13.21 19.15 -2.00
N GLU A 27 -12.60 20.33 -2.20
CA GLU A 27 -12.63 21.07 -3.48
C GLU A 27 -11.96 20.26 -4.61
N VAL A 28 -10.80 19.64 -4.35
CA VAL A 28 -10.15 18.73 -5.31
C VAL A 28 -11.04 17.53 -5.62
N ALA A 29 -11.69 16.94 -4.62
CA ALA A 29 -12.57 15.80 -4.78
C ALA A 29 -13.80 16.11 -5.64
N THR A 30 -14.35 17.31 -5.53
CA THR A 30 -15.53 17.76 -6.31
C THR A 30 -15.19 18.34 -7.67
N ASP A 31 -13.92 18.63 -7.96
CA ASP A 31 -13.52 19.16 -9.26
C ASP A 31 -13.88 18.18 -10.39
N PRO A 32 -14.68 18.60 -11.38
CA PRO A 32 -15.21 17.73 -12.46
C PRO A 32 -14.17 17.40 -13.54
N VAL A 33 -12.91 17.80 -13.38
CA VAL A 33 -11.84 17.55 -14.36
C VAL A 33 -11.83 16.09 -14.80
N ALA A 34 -11.70 15.86 -16.09
CA ALA A 34 -11.65 14.52 -16.66
C ALA A 34 -10.35 13.81 -16.28
N VAL A 35 -10.44 12.50 -16.04
CA VAL A 35 -9.26 11.66 -15.83
C VAL A 35 -8.49 11.54 -17.15
N ALA A 36 -7.18 11.80 -17.11
CA ALA A 36 -6.34 11.70 -18.29
C ALA A 36 -6.17 10.22 -18.73
N PRO A 37 -5.98 9.94 -20.03
CA PRO A 37 -5.92 8.55 -20.54
C PRO A 37 -4.83 7.69 -19.89
N ASP A 38 -3.65 8.23 -19.63
CA ASP A 38 -2.55 7.53 -18.96
C ASP A 38 -2.84 7.24 -17.49
N THR A 39 -3.55 8.15 -16.82
CA THR A 39 -4.06 7.95 -15.46
C THR A 39 -5.12 6.84 -15.43
N GLU A 40 -6.05 6.82 -16.39
CA GLU A 40 -7.05 5.75 -16.52
C GLU A 40 -6.36 4.41 -16.78
N GLU A 41 -5.37 4.37 -17.68
CA GLU A 41 -4.58 3.17 -17.93
C GLU A 41 -3.90 2.65 -16.66
N MET A 42 -3.27 3.53 -15.87
CA MET A 42 -2.62 3.15 -14.63
C MET A 42 -3.63 2.67 -13.57
N ILE A 43 -4.81 3.27 -13.48
CA ILE A 43 -5.88 2.80 -12.60
C ILE A 43 -6.28 1.36 -12.93
N VAL A 44 -6.45 1.04 -14.21
CA VAL A 44 -6.71 -0.33 -14.65
C VAL A 44 -5.58 -1.28 -14.23
N ASN A 45 -4.33 -0.87 -14.41
CA ASN A 45 -3.16 -1.65 -13.98
C ASN A 45 -3.17 -1.90 -12.47
N ARG A 46 -3.53 -0.91 -11.65
CA ARG A 46 -3.63 -1.06 -10.18
C ARG A 46 -4.79 -1.94 -9.75
N ILE A 47 -5.92 -1.90 -10.45
CA ILE A 47 -7.04 -2.84 -10.22
C ILE A 47 -6.58 -4.28 -10.46
N ILE A 48 -5.86 -4.54 -11.57
CA ILE A 48 -5.32 -5.87 -11.89
C ILE A 48 -4.29 -6.30 -10.85
N ASP A 49 -3.40 -5.39 -10.42
CA ASP A 49 -2.38 -5.65 -9.40
C ASP A 49 -2.99 -6.02 -8.04
N ASN A 50 -3.99 -5.27 -7.59
CA ASN A 50 -4.71 -5.56 -6.35
C ASN A 50 -5.38 -6.94 -6.40
N ALA A 51 -6.04 -7.27 -7.50
CA ALA A 51 -6.65 -8.57 -7.69
C ALA A 51 -5.61 -9.72 -7.73
N ALA A 52 -4.44 -9.49 -8.32
CA ALA A 52 -3.34 -10.44 -8.33
C ALA A 52 -2.89 -10.80 -6.90
N VAL A 53 -2.70 -9.78 -6.06
CA VAL A 53 -2.30 -9.99 -4.66
C VAL A 53 -3.43 -10.63 -3.85
N ALA A 54 -4.68 -10.23 -4.08
CA ALA A 54 -5.85 -10.86 -3.45
C ALA A 54 -5.96 -12.35 -3.81
N ALA A 55 -5.69 -12.74 -5.06
CA ALA A 55 -5.67 -14.16 -5.47
C ALA A 55 -4.58 -14.93 -4.72
N ALA A 56 -3.34 -14.43 -4.69
CA ALA A 56 -2.23 -15.06 -3.99
C ALA A 56 -2.45 -15.21 -2.48
N SER A 57 -3.22 -14.32 -1.86
CA SER A 57 -3.48 -14.30 -0.42
C SER A 57 -4.76 -15.03 -0.01
N ILE A 58 -5.60 -15.47 -0.94
CA ILE A 58 -7.00 -15.86 -0.71
C ILE A 58 -7.18 -16.98 0.32
N THR A 59 -6.21 -17.87 0.44
CA THR A 59 -6.20 -19.01 1.37
C THR A 59 -5.46 -18.71 2.68
N ARG A 60 -4.86 -17.52 2.83
CA ARG A 60 -4.17 -17.15 4.07
C ARG A 60 -5.17 -16.90 5.20
N ARG A 61 -4.77 -17.27 6.42
CA ARG A 61 -5.64 -17.18 7.59
C ARG A 61 -6.26 -15.79 7.81
N PRO A 62 -5.48 -14.67 7.79
CA PRO A 62 -6.07 -13.34 7.99
C PRO A 62 -7.14 -12.99 6.96
N VAL A 63 -6.93 -13.41 5.70
CA VAL A 63 -7.89 -13.19 4.60
C VAL A 63 -9.14 -14.05 4.77
N ALA A 64 -8.97 -15.32 5.17
CA ALA A 64 -10.10 -16.19 5.46
C ALA A 64 -10.94 -15.68 6.64
N ASP A 65 -10.30 -15.16 7.69
CA ASP A 65 -10.97 -14.59 8.86
C ASP A 65 -11.74 -13.32 8.50
N ALA A 66 -11.12 -12.41 7.75
CA ALA A 66 -11.78 -11.18 7.30
C ALA A 66 -12.95 -11.47 6.35
N ARG A 67 -12.80 -12.44 5.44
CA ARG A 67 -13.87 -12.91 4.56
C ARG A 67 -15.03 -13.52 5.37
N ALA A 68 -14.73 -14.34 6.39
CA ALA A 68 -15.77 -14.91 7.25
C ALA A 68 -16.58 -13.82 7.96
N GLN A 69 -15.93 -12.73 8.40
CA GLN A 69 -16.63 -11.59 8.97
C GLN A 69 -17.54 -10.92 7.94
N ALA A 70 -17.08 -10.70 6.70
CA ALA A 70 -17.93 -10.12 5.65
C ALA A 70 -19.14 -11.02 5.30
N LEU A 71 -18.96 -12.33 5.27
CA LEU A 71 -20.03 -13.30 5.01
C LEU A 71 -21.16 -13.24 6.05
N ALA A 72 -20.88 -12.80 7.26
CA ALA A 72 -21.88 -12.58 8.32
C ALA A 72 -22.74 -11.32 8.09
N HIS A 73 -22.42 -10.50 7.08
CA HIS A 73 -23.10 -9.22 6.81
C HIS A 73 -23.63 -9.15 5.37
N PRO A 74 -24.50 -10.10 4.94
CA PRO A 74 -25.11 -10.05 3.61
C PRO A 74 -25.99 -8.81 3.47
N TYR A 75 -25.92 -8.14 2.31
CA TYR A 75 -26.71 -6.93 2.06
C TYR A 75 -27.07 -6.79 0.57
N ARG A 76 -28.25 -6.21 0.28
CA ARG A 76 -28.72 -5.92 -1.07
C ARG A 76 -29.44 -4.56 -1.12
N PRO A 77 -29.05 -3.64 -2.04
CA PRO A 77 -27.86 -3.74 -2.91
C PRO A 77 -26.57 -3.71 -2.09
N GLY A 78 -25.54 -4.42 -2.52
CA GLY A 78 -24.31 -4.58 -1.73
C GLY A 78 -23.07 -4.64 -2.60
N SER A 79 -21.95 -5.01 -1.98
CA SER A 79 -20.63 -5.05 -2.60
C SER A 79 -20.08 -6.46 -2.62
N SER A 80 -19.30 -6.79 -3.66
CA SER A 80 -18.70 -8.10 -3.85
C SER A 80 -17.41 -8.28 -3.02
N VAL A 81 -17.12 -9.51 -2.64
CA VAL A 81 -15.91 -9.93 -1.93
C VAL A 81 -15.13 -10.91 -2.79
N PHE A 82 -13.81 -10.75 -2.88
CA PHE A 82 -12.95 -11.69 -3.61
C PHE A 82 -13.13 -13.12 -3.12
N GLY A 83 -13.27 -14.02 -4.08
CA GLY A 83 -13.34 -15.44 -3.86
C GLY A 83 -14.74 -16.01 -3.61
N VAL A 84 -15.75 -15.20 -3.29
CA VAL A 84 -17.09 -15.70 -2.94
C VAL A 84 -18.20 -15.03 -3.74
N PRO A 85 -19.27 -15.77 -4.11
CA PRO A 85 -20.44 -15.18 -4.72
C PRO A 85 -21.29 -14.42 -3.70
N GLY A 86 -22.14 -13.51 -4.21
CA GLY A 86 -23.07 -12.72 -3.39
C GLY A 86 -22.60 -11.30 -3.15
N THR A 87 -23.41 -10.58 -2.35
CA THR A 87 -23.17 -9.18 -2.01
C THR A 87 -23.33 -8.95 -0.51
N PHE A 88 -22.49 -8.07 0.00
CA PHE A 88 -22.33 -7.80 1.42
C PHE A 88 -22.40 -6.29 1.67
N SER A 89 -22.56 -5.88 2.91
CA SER A 89 -22.49 -4.46 3.24
C SER A 89 -21.12 -3.87 2.86
N PRO A 90 -21.08 -2.64 2.32
CA PRO A 90 -19.90 -2.10 1.66
C PRO A 90 -18.68 -1.99 2.60
N GLU A 91 -18.89 -1.64 3.87
CA GLU A 91 -17.82 -1.52 4.86
C GLU A 91 -17.17 -2.87 5.19
N TRP A 92 -17.96 -3.97 5.19
CA TRP A 92 -17.41 -5.32 5.41
C TRP A 92 -16.81 -5.93 4.14
N ALA A 93 -17.34 -5.59 2.97
CA ALA A 93 -16.70 -5.95 1.71
C ALA A 93 -15.34 -5.24 1.55
N ALA A 94 -15.27 -3.94 1.85
CA ALA A 94 -14.03 -3.18 1.87
C ALA A 94 -13.00 -3.76 2.85
N TRP A 95 -13.46 -4.17 4.05
CA TRP A 95 -12.64 -4.85 5.04
C TRP A 95 -12.02 -6.14 4.47
N ALA A 96 -12.83 -7.07 3.97
CA ALA A 96 -12.35 -8.36 3.48
C ALA A 96 -11.41 -8.21 2.27
N ASN A 97 -11.78 -7.36 1.31
CA ASN A 97 -10.98 -7.10 0.12
C ASN A 97 -9.68 -6.35 0.46
N GLY A 98 -9.75 -5.39 1.38
CA GLY A 98 -8.58 -4.65 1.84
C GLY A 98 -7.55 -5.56 2.51
N VAL A 99 -7.99 -6.49 3.36
CA VAL A 99 -7.10 -7.49 3.96
C VAL A 99 -6.46 -8.38 2.89
N ALA A 100 -7.25 -8.85 1.90
CA ALA A 100 -6.73 -9.70 0.83
C ALA A 100 -5.66 -8.99 -0.01
N VAL A 101 -5.88 -7.73 -0.33
CA VAL A 101 -4.93 -6.90 -1.10
C VAL A 101 -3.65 -6.62 -0.29
N ARG A 102 -3.78 -6.39 1.04
CA ARG A 102 -2.65 -5.94 1.86
C ARG A 102 -1.81 -7.08 2.45
N GLU A 103 -2.36 -8.28 2.58
CA GLU A 103 -1.77 -9.39 3.33
C GLU A 103 -0.33 -9.74 2.93
N LEU A 104 -0.02 -9.74 1.64
CA LEU A 104 1.31 -10.09 1.16
C LEU A 104 2.26 -8.90 0.99
N ASP A 105 1.79 -7.68 1.29
CA ASP A 105 2.56 -6.44 1.06
C ASP A 105 3.15 -6.38 -0.37
N PHE A 106 2.34 -6.74 -1.38
CA PHE A 106 2.79 -7.05 -2.73
C PHE A 106 2.13 -6.19 -3.82
N HIS A 107 1.27 -5.24 -3.45
CA HIS A 107 0.72 -4.24 -4.34
C HIS A 107 1.61 -3.00 -4.38
N ASP A 108 1.09 -1.87 -4.88
CA ASP A 108 1.87 -0.66 -5.09
C ASP A 108 2.37 0.01 -3.81
N THR A 109 3.24 0.99 -4.00
CA THR A 109 3.75 1.88 -2.94
C THR A 109 4.07 3.25 -3.52
N PHE A 110 4.21 4.25 -2.64
CA PHE A 110 4.75 5.57 -2.94
C PHE A 110 5.61 6.05 -1.77
N LEU A 111 6.77 6.63 -2.08
CA LEU A 111 7.78 7.06 -1.11
C LEU A 111 8.12 8.53 -1.33
N ALA A 112 8.00 9.33 -0.28
CA ALA A 112 8.39 10.74 -0.25
C ALA A 112 8.85 11.14 1.17
N ALA A 113 8.24 12.15 1.79
CA ALA A 113 8.45 12.45 3.21
C ALA A 113 7.96 11.30 4.10
N GLU A 114 6.84 10.67 3.71
CA GLU A 114 6.30 9.46 4.30
C GLU A 114 6.33 8.34 3.26
N TYR A 115 5.97 7.13 3.64
CA TYR A 115 5.67 6.01 2.74
C TYR A 115 4.19 5.65 2.82
N SER A 116 3.65 5.11 1.73
CA SER A 116 2.26 4.69 1.67
C SER A 116 2.05 3.59 0.64
N HIS A 117 0.84 3.03 0.66
CA HIS A 117 0.35 2.08 -0.33
C HIS A 117 -0.96 2.61 -0.90
N PRO A 118 -0.91 3.47 -1.94
CA PRO A 118 -2.12 4.12 -2.45
C PRO A 118 -3.16 3.16 -3.00
N GLY A 119 -2.77 1.95 -3.41
CA GLY A 119 -3.67 0.88 -3.81
C GLY A 119 -4.65 0.42 -2.72
N ASP A 120 -4.37 0.72 -1.45
CA ASP A 120 -5.31 0.49 -0.33
C ASP A 120 -6.62 1.32 -0.47
N ASN A 121 -6.64 2.36 -1.33
CA ASN A 121 -7.87 3.11 -1.67
C ASN A 121 -8.84 2.32 -2.55
N ILE A 122 -8.36 1.33 -3.32
CA ILE A 122 -9.21 0.62 -4.30
C ILE A 122 -10.33 -0.15 -3.61
N PRO A 123 -10.10 -0.99 -2.58
CA PRO A 123 -11.16 -1.76 -1.95
C PRO A 123 -12.32 -0.90 -1.39
N PRO A 124 -12.11 0.16 -0.61
CA PRO A 124 -13.22 0.95 -0.08
C PRO A 124 -13.96 1.77 -1.15
N ILE A 125 -13.25 2.36 -2.13
CA ILE A 125 -13.89 3.14 -3.18
C ILE A 125 -14.70 2.22 -4.11
N LEU A 126 -14.17 1.04 -4.48
CA LEU A 126 -14.88 0.05 -5.28
C LEU A 126 -16.14 -0.45 -4.55
N ALA A 127 -16.02 -0.79 -3.25
CA ALA A 127 -17.15 -1.29 -2.47
C ALA A 127 -18.28 -0.24 -2.37
N ALA A 128 -17.93 1.02 -2.08
CA ALA A 128 -18.92 2.11 -2.02
C ALA A 128 -19.57 2.36 -3.39
N ALA A 129 -18.80 2.34 -4.48
CA ALA A 129 -19.29 2.53 -5.83
C ALA A 129 -20.22 1.37 -6.28
N GLN A 130 -19.89 0.12 -5.95
CA GLN A 130 -20.74 -1.05 -6.19
C GLN A 130 -22.08 -0.93 -5.45
N HIS A 131 -22.03 -0.65 -4.14
CA HIS A 131 -23.20 -0.51 -3.30
C HIS A 131 -24.16 0.57 -3.82
N ALA A 132 -23.60 1.71 -4.25
CA ALA A 132 -24.37 2.85 -4.77
C ALA A 132 -24.74 2.72 -6.26
N GLY A 133 -24.43 1.60 -6.91
CA GLY A 133 -24.75 1.37 -8.32
C GLY A 133 -24.10 2.38 -9.27
N ARG A 134 -22.85 2.77 -9.00
CA ARG A 134 -22.12 3.77 -9.83
C ARG A 134 -21.55 3.13 -11.08
N SER A 135 -21.22 3.96 -12.07
CA SER A 135 -20.57 3.53 -13.31
C SER A 135 -19.05 3.33 -13.14
N GLY A 136 -18.43 2.65 -14.09
CA GLY A 136 -16.98 2.53 -14.18
C GLY A 136 -16.26 3.88 -14.27
N ARG A 137 -16.84 4.85 -14.96
CA ARG A 137 -16.33 6.22 -15.04
C ARG A 137 -16.32 6.92 -13.67
N ASP A 138 -17.37 6.74 -12.88
CA ASP A 138 -17.43 7.29 -11.52
C ASP A 138 -16.38 6.63 -10.62
N LEU A 139 -16.21 5.32 -10.74
CA LEU A 139 -15.15 4.58 -10.01
C LEU A 139 -13.76 5.12 -10.38
N VAL A 140 -13.45 5.25 -11.66
CA VAL A 140 -12.15 5.74 -12.13
C VAL A 140 -11.85 7.15 -11.62
N ARG A 141 -12.85 8.05 -11.61
CA ARG A 141 -12.73 9.38 -11.01
C ARG A 141 -12.45 9.31 -9.50
N GLY A 142 -13.16 8.46 -8.79
CA GLY A 142 -12.95 8.24 -7.35
C GLY A 142 -11.55 7.72 -7.04
N LEU A 143 -11.07 6.75 -7.83
CA LEU A 143 -9.73 6.19 -7.67
C LEU A 143 -8.65 7.23 -7.98
N ALA A 144 -8.79 8.01 -9.05
CA ALA A 144 -7.86 9.11 -9.33
C ALA A 144 -7.78 10.08 -8.15
N THR A 145 -8.92 10.44 -7.54
CA THR A 145 -8.96 11.33 -6.36
C THR A 145 -8.30 10.67 -5.14
N GLY A 146 -8.62 9.42 -4.82
CA GLY A 146 -8.03 8.73 -3.66
C GLY A 146 -6.51 8.64 -3.75
N TYR A 147 -5.97 8.29 -4.91
CA TYR A 147 -4.53 8.26 -5.16
C TYR A 147 -3.90 9.64 -5.04
N GLU A 148 -4.50 10.65 -5.67
CA GLU A 148 -3.99 12.03 -5.63
C GLU A 148 -3.85 12.53 -4.20
N ILE A 149 -4.92 12.48 -3.42
CA ILE A 149 -4.94 13.01 -2.05
C ILE A 149 -3.99 12.25 -1.15
N GLN A 150 -3.92 10.91 -1.25
CA GLN A 150 -2.99 10.16 -0.40
C GLN A 150 -1.54 10.51 -0.72
N ILE A 151 -1.18 10.56 -1.99
CA ILE A 151 0.18 10.85 -2.44
C ILE A 151 0.59 12.28 -2.06
N ASP A 152 -0.31 13.24 -2.18
CA ASP A 152 -0.03 14.63 -1.82
C ASP A 152 0.16 14.82 -0.31
N LEU A 153 -0.63 14.15 0.52
CA LEU A 153 -0.43 14.12 1.97
C LEU A 153 0.91 13.47 2.34
N VAL A 154 1.28 12.37 1.68
CA VAL A 154 2.55 11.66 1.88
C VAL A 154 3.77 12.50 1.46
N ARG A 155 3.63 13.34 0.44
CA ARG A 155 4.68 14.29 0.03
C ARG A 155 4.97 15.33 1.11
N ALA A 156 3.96 15.71 1.86
CA ALA A 156 4.01 16.86 2.76
C ALA A 156 4.24 16.50 4.22
N ILE A 157 3.66 15.40 4.71
CA ILE A 157 3.57 15.09 6.14
C ILE A 157 4.13 13.70 6.42
N CYS A 158 5.20 13.64 7.18
CA CYS A 158 5.84 12.42 7.63
C CYS A 158 5.23 11.94 8.96
N LEU A 159 4.36 10.94 8.91
CA LEU A 159 3.69 10.39 10.10
C LEU A 159 4.62 9.50 10.93
N HIS A 160 5.54 8.76 10.28
CA HIS A 160 6.38 7.79 10.99
C HIS A 160 7.40 8.46 11.92
N GLU A 161 7.82 9.69 11.66
CA GLU A 161 8.64 10.48 12.58
C GLU A 161 7.93 10.67 13.92
N HIS A 162 6.61 10.83 13.88
CA HIS A 162 5.73 10.98 15.05
C HIS A 162 5.20 9.65 15.59
N LYS A 163 5.68 8.52 15.07
CA LYS A 163 5.26 7.16 15.47
C LYS A 163 3.76 6.90 15.24
N ILE A 164 3.19 7.57 14.23
CA ILE A 164 1.83 7.35 13.74
C ILE A 164 1.90 6.41 12.53
N ASP A 165 0.93 5.50 12.41
CA ASP A 165 0.82 4.60 11.26
C ASP A 165 0.40 5.41 10.01
N HIS A 166 1.05 5.16 8.87
CA HIS A 166 0.80 5.85 7.61
C HIS A 166 -0.66 5.73 7.12
N VAL A 167 -1.43 4.78 7.64
CA VAL A 167 -2.86 4.63 7.31
C VAL A 167 -3.72 5.82 7.75
N ALA A 168 -3.20 6.72 8.59
CA ALA A 168 -3.86 7.99 8.89
C ALA A 168 -4.02 8.89 7.65
N HIS A 169 -3.20 8.74 6.61
CA HIS A 169 -3.41 9.40 5.33
C HIS A 169 -4.46 8.68 4.46
N LEU A 170 -4.65 7.37 4.65
CA LEU A 170 -5.62 6.57 3.89
C LEU A 170 -7.07 6.92 4.24
N GLY A 171 -7.38 7.14 5.51
CA GLY A 171 -8.75 7.51 5.91
C GLY A 171 -9.31 8.70 5.13
N PRO A 172 -8.65 9.87 5.17
CA PRO A 172 -9.04 11.05 4.40
C PRO A 172 -9.07 10.84 2.89
N SER A 173 -8.07 10.17 2.33
CA SER A 173 -7.98 9.95 0.88
C SER A 173 -9.09 9.02 0.37
N ALA A 174 -9.38 7.95 1.12
CA ALA A 174 -10.48 7.04 0.80
C ALA A 174 -11.83 7.75 0.91
N ALA A 175 -12.05 8.58 1.95
CA ALA A 175 -13.28 9.36 2.10
C ALA A 175 -13.46 10.35 0.94
N ALA A 176 -12.40 11.05 0.51
CA ALA A 176 -12.42 11.94 -0.64
C ALA A 176 -12.71 11.17 -1.94
N GLY A 177 -12.06 10.03 -2.16
CA GLY A 177 -12.26 9.18 -3.33
C GLY A 177 -13.67 8.58 -3.41
N ILE A 178 -14.23 8.13 -2.27
CA ILE A 178 -15.63 7.67 -2.18
C ILE A 178 -16.57 8.84 -2.51
N GLY A 179 -16.34 10.02 -1.91
CA GLY A 179 -17.14 11.21 -2.17
C GLY A 179 -17.18 11.59 -3.66
N THR A 180 -16.01 11.54 -4.34
CA THR A 180 -15.92 11.76 -5.80
C THR A 180 -16.70 10.69 -6.57
N ALA A 181 -16.53 9.40 -6.24
CA ALA A 181 -17.23 8.30 -6.93
C ALA A 181 -18.75 8.40 -6.76
N LEU A 182 -19.23 8.82 -5.60
CA LEU A 182 -20.64 9.01 -5.33
C LEU A 182 -21.21 10.34 -5.86
N GLY A 183 -20.37 11.29 -6.25
CA GLY A 183 -20.76 12.61 -6.73
C GLY A 183 -21.32 13.50 -5.61
N LEU A 184 -20.77 13.40 -4.40
CA LEU A 184 -21.18 14.20 -3.24
C LEU A 184 -20.67 15.64 -3.36
N ASP A 185 -21.33 16.55 -2.63
CA ASP A 185 -20.93 17.95 -2.56
C ASP A 185 -19.72 18.18 -1.64
N THR A 186 -19.09 19.36 -1.75
CA THR A 186 -17.88 19.73 -1.01
C THR A 186 -18.09 19.69 0.52
N GLU A 187 -19.25 20.12 1.02
CA GLU A 187 -19.54 20.12 2.45
C GLU A 187 -19.60 18.67 2.99
N THR A 188 -20.30 17.78 2.31
CA THR A 188 -20.41 16.38 2.71
C THR A 188 -19.05 15.69 2.71
N ILE A 189 -18.22 15.93 1.68
CA ILE A 189 -16.87 15.36 1.59
C ILE A 189 -15.97 15.93 2.68
N TYR A 190 -16.03 17.24 2.95
CA TYR A 190 -15.29 17.88 4.02
C TYR A 190 -15.57 17.24 5.39
N GLN A 191 -16.84 16.99 5.72
CA GLN A 191 -17.23 16.33 6.96
C GLN A 191 -16.74 14.89 7.02
N ALA A 192 -16.84 14.15 5.91
CA ALA A 192 -16.36 12.77 5.83
C ALA A 192 -14.85 12.67 6.05
N ILE A 193 -14.05 13.57 5.46
CA ILE A 193 -12.60 13.64 5.63
C ILE A 193 -12.21 13.84 7.10
N GLY A 194 -12.84 14.80 7.78
CA GLY A 194 -12.56 15.09 9.19
C GLY A 194 -12.88 13.90 10.10
N GLN A 195 -14.04 13.24 9.90
CA GLN A 195 -14.43 12.04 10.65
C GLN A 195 -13.47 10.87 10.37
N ALA A 196 -13.09 10.65 9.10
CA ALA A 196 -12.19 9.58 8.72
C ALA A 196 -10.81 9.75 9.37
N LEU A 197 -10.21 10.95 9.30
CA LEU A 197 -8.92 11.21 9.92
C LEU A 197 -8.95 10.97 11.43
N HIS A 198 -9.99 11.47 12.10
CA HIS A 198 -10.13 11.31 13.55
C HIS A 198 -10.18 9.84 14.00
N THR A 199 -10.76 8.97 13.19
CA THR A 199 -10.95 7.55 13.53
C THR A 199 -9.83 6.63 13.03
N THR A 200 -8.98 7.08 12.09
CA THR A 200 -7.93 6.25 11.49
C THR A 200 -6.52 6.56 12.00
N THR A 201 -6.37 7.53 12.89
CA THR A 201 -5.08 7.87 13.48
C THR A 201 -4.72 6.85 14.57
N ALA A 202 -3.67 6.06 14.33
CA ALA A 202 -3.20 4.99 15.21
C ALA A 202 -1.67 5.01 15.33
N THR A 203 -1.12 4.32 16.34
CA THR A 203 0.32 4.27 16.56
C THR A 203 1.02 3.31 15.59
N ARG A 204 2.30 3.57 15.33
CA ARG A 204 3.15 2.75 14.47
C ARG A 204 3.62 1.44 15.12
N GLN A 205 3.12 1.07 16.30
CA GLN A 205 3.47 -0.20 16.95
C GLN A 205 3.10 -1.41 16.08
N SER A 206 2.11 -1.28 15.20
CA SER A 206 1.75 -2.27 14.17
C SER A 206 2.89 -2.66 13.21
N ARG A 207 3.98 -1.87 13.19
CA ARG A 207 5.12 -2.00 12.26
C ARG A 207 6.46 -2.23 12.98
N LYS A 208 6.47 -2.54 14.27
CA LYS A 208 7.69 -2.71 15.05
C LYS A 208 7.53 -3.81 16.10
N GLY A 209 8.62 -4.51 16.39
CA GLY A 209 8.63 -5.66 17.28
C GLY A 209 7.95 -6.86 16.62
N GLU A 210 7.12 -7.59 17.36
CA GLU A 210 6.33 -8.68 16.80
C GLU A 210 5.25 -8.13 15.86
N ILE A 211 5.55 -8.15 14.57
CA ILE A 211 4.62 -7.71 13.53
C ILE A 211 3.62 -8.84 13.29
N SER A 212 2.35 -8.55 13.54
CA SER A 212 1.23 -9.49 13.39
C SER A 212 0.44 -9.23 12.10
N SER A 213 -0.60 -10.02 11.88
CA SER A 213 -1.59 -9.82 10.83
C SER A 213 -2.27 -8.44 10.89
N TRP A 214 -2.14 -7.70 12.00
CA TRP A 214 -2.63 -6.32 12.08
C TRP A 214 -2.02 -5.42 11.01
N LYS A 215 -0.84 -5.77 10.49
CA LYS A 215 -0.23 -5.09 9.34
C LYS A 215 -1.16 -5.04 8.12
N ALA A 216 -1.92 -6.11 7.86
CA ALA A 216 -2.91 -6.15 6.78
C ALA A 216 -4.26 -5.56 7.20
N TYR A 217 -4.62 -5.70 8.48
CA TYR A 217 -5.88 -5.20 9.00
C TYR A 217 -5.93 -3.67 9.11
N ALA A 218 -4.85 -2.99 9.46
CA ALA A 218 -4.84 -1.55 9.68
C ALA A 218 -5.34 -0.75 8.46
N PRO A 219 -4.85 -0.93 7.22
CA PRO A 219 -5.38 -0.22 6.06
C PRO A 219 -6.81 -0.64 5.69
N ALA A 220 -7.15 -1.93 5.83
CA ALA A 220 -8.52 -2.40 5.61
C ALA A 220 -9.50 -1.76 6.60
N PHE A 221 -9.09 -1.58 7.86
CA PHE A 221 -9.86 -0.86 8.87
C PHE A 221 -10.01 0.62 8.51
N ALA A 222 -8.94 1.29 8.05
CA ALA A 222 -9.03 2.67 7.62
C ALA A 222 -10.02 2.85 6.45
N GLY A 223 -10.01 1.96 5.46
CA GLY A 223 -10.97 1.95 4.36
C GLY A 223 -12.42 1.71 4.82
N LYS A 224 -12.61 0.78 5.77
CA LYS A 224 -13.91 0.53 6.41
C LYS A 224 -14.42 1.79 7.11
N MET A 225 -13.59 2.45 7.92
CA MET A 225 -13.95 3.67 8.64
C MET A 225 -14.25 4.84 7.69
N ALA A 226 -13.57 4.93 6.55
CA ALA A 226 -13.86 5.94 5.54
C ALA A 226 -15.28 5.79 4.96
N ILE A 227 -15.74 4.57 4.68
CA ILE A 227 -17.12 4.31 4.23
C ILE A 227 -18.13 4.75 5.31
N GLU A 228 -17.89 4.36 6.56
CA GLU A 228 -18.76 4.75 7.67
C GLU A 228 -18.77 6.28 7.93
N ALA A 229 -17.63 6.96 7.73
CA ALA A 229 -17.54 8.41 7.82
C ALA A 229 -18.34 9.11 6.72
N VAL A 230 -18.26 8.60 5.48
CA VAL A 230 -19.06 9.11 4.36
C VAL A 230 -20.57 8.92 4.61
N ASP A 231 -21.00 7.75 5.08
CA ASP A 231 -22.43 7.51 5.40
C ASP A 231 -22.93 8.47 6.47
N ARG A 232 -22.17 8.70 7.56
CA ARG A 232 -22.54 9.67 8.59
C ARG A 232 -22.60 11.11 8.05
N ALA A 233 -21.63 11.52 7.24
CA ALA A 233 -21.63 12.84 6.62
C ALA A 233 -22.82 13.05 5.67
N MET A 234 -23.19 12.04 4.88
CA MET A 234 -24.40 12.05 4.04
C MET A 234 -25.70 12.20 4.84
N ARG A 235 -25.71 11.79 6.11
CA ARG A 235 -26.82 11.99 7.05
C ARG A 235 -26.81 13.36 7.70
N GLY A 236 -25.81 14.21 7.40
CA GLY A 236 -25.67 15.57 7.96
C GLY A 236 -24.86 15.63 9.24
N GLU A 237 -24.16 14.54 9.63
CA GLU A 237 -23.33 14.54 10.83
C GLU A 237 -22.00 15.27 10.58
N GLY A 238 -21.64 16.17 11.52
CA GLY A 238 -20.43 16.97 11.46
C GLY A 238 -19.18 16.21 11.94
N ALA A 239 -18.03 16.70 11.53
CA ALA A 239 -16.70 16.26 12.00
C ALA A 239 -16.12 17.20 13.04
N PRO A 240 -15.13 16.74 13.85
CA PRO A 240 -14.23 17.66 14.55
C PRO A 240 -13.55 18.59 13.54
N ALA A 241 -13.67 19.91 13.73
CA ALA A 241 -13.17 20.91 12.79
C ALA A 241 -12.59 22.14 13.49
N PRO A 242 -11.45 22.68 13.01
CA PRO A 242 -10.59 22.12 11.92
C PRO A 242 -9.73 20.95 12.42
N ILE A 243 -9.77 19.83 11.72
CA ILE A 243 -9.19 18.57 12.21
C ILE A 243 -7.64 18.58 12.21
N TRP A 244 -7.01 19.18 11.20
CA TRP A 244 -5.55 19.33 11.15
C TRP A 244 -5.09 20.56 11.95
N GLU A 245 -5.73 21.70 11.75
CA GLU A 245 -5.27 23.03 12.14
C GLU A 245 -5.76 23.47 13.52
N GLY A 246 -6.69 22.77 14.14
CA GLY A 246 -7.19 23.13 15.47
C GLY A 246 -6.11 23.11 16.54
N GLU A 247 -6.27 23.93 17.60
CA GLU A 247 -5.33 23.96 18.74
C GLU A 247 -5.22 22.64 19.49
N ASP A 248 -6.25 21.77 19.37
CA ASP A 248 -6.25 20.37 19.80
C ASP A 248 -6.30 19.39 18.60
N GLY A 249 -5.98 19.88 17.41
CA GLY A 249 -5.96 19.12 16.17
C GLY A 249 -4.69 18.29 15.97
N VAL A 250 -4.63 17.63 14.81
CA VAL A 250 -3.56 16.66 14.47
C VAL A 250 -2.18 17.30 14.49
N ILE A 251 -2.00 18.51 13.92
CA ILE A 251 -0.70 19.18 13.88
C ILE A 251 -0.20 19.48 15.30
N ALA A 252 -1.04 20.10 16.11
CA ALA A 252 -0.67 20.55 17.44
C ALA A 252 -0.36 19.43 18.43
N ARG A 253 -1.09 18.29 18.32
CA ARG A 253 -1.06 17.23 19.33
C ARG A 253 -0.35 15.96 18.91
N LEU A 254 -0.31 15.69 17.61
CA LEU A 254 0.18 14.41 17.10
C LEU A 254 1.37 14.53 16.16
N LEU A 255 1.63 15.73 15.63
CA LEU A 255 2.79 15.99 14.77
C LEU A 255 3.85 16.84 15.49
N SER A 256 4.49 17.77 14.80
CA SER A 256 5.63 18.55 15.34
C SER A 256 5.22 19.67 16.33
N GLY A 257 3.96 19.71 16.76
CA GLY A 257 3.48 20.66 17.76
C GLY A 257 2.83 21.91 17.17
N PRO A 258 2.36 22.84 18.05
CA PRO A 258 1.51 23.95 17.62
C PRO A 258 2.23 25.02 16.77
N ASP A 259 3.55 25.04 16.77
CA ASP A 259 4.34 25.98 15.98
C ASP A 259 4.80 25.39 14.63
N ALA A 260 4.40 24.15 14.32
CA ALA A 260 4.78 23.50 13.09
C ALA A 260 3.93 23.97 11.90
N GLU A 261 4.58 24.02 10.73
CA GLU A 261 3.97 24.34 9.45
C GLU A 261 4.27 23.26 8.43
N TYR A 262 3.28 22.92 7.61
CA TYR A 262 3.39 21.95 6.53
C TYR A 262 2.95 22.60 5.22
N SER A 263 3.66 22.29 4.13
CA SER A 263 3.32 22.73 2.78
C SER A 263 2.71 21.57 2.00
N VAL A 264 1.38 21.53 1.90
CA VAL A 264 0.67 20.43 1.24
C VAL A 264 0.38 20.82 -0.21
N PRO A 265 0.94 20.11 -1.20
CA PRO A 265 0.63 20.33 -2.60
C PRO A 265 -0.74 19.73 -2.91
N LEU A 266 -1.60 20.45 -3.62
CA LEU A 266 -2.87 19.94 -4.15
C LEU A 266 -3.09 20.45 -5.57
N PRO A 267 -3.80 19.72 -6.43
CA PRO A 267 -4.22 20.22 -7.74
C PRO A 267 -5.05 21.50 -7.61
N GLY A 268 -4.78 22.47 -8.47
CA GLY A 268 -5.65 23.63 -8.64
C GLY A 268 -6.93 23.30 -9.43
N PRO A 269 -7.91 24.23 -9.46
CA PRO A 269 -9.14 24.02 -10.24
C PRO A 269 -8.85 23.69 -11.72
N GLY A 270 -9.42 22.59 -12.22
CA GLY A 270 -9.23 22.10 -13.56
C GLY A 270 -7.88 21.41 -13.84
N GLU A 271 -7.00 21.30 -12.85
CA GLU A 271 -5.77 20.52 -12.99
C GLU A 271 -6.06 19.01 -12.89
N PRO A 272 -5.48 18.18 -13.77
CA PRO A 272 -5.71 16.75 -13.79
C PRO A 272 -5.07 16.07 -12.56
N LYS A 273 -5.75 15.10 -11.98
CA LYS A 273 -5.30 14.23 -10.88
C LYS A 273 -4.42 13.12 -11.45
N ARG A 274 -3.11 13.23 -11.31
CA ARG A 274 -2.14 12.34 -11.98
C ARG A 274 -1.15 11.65 -11.04
N ALA A 275 -1.25 11.89 -9.72
CA ALA A 275 -0.26 11.38 -8.77
C ALA A 275 -0.12 9.85 -8.75
N ILE A 276 -1.14 9.10 -9.20
CA ILE A 276 -1.04 7.64 -9.37
C ILE A 276 0.16 7.23 -10.24
N LEU A 277 0.55 8.07 -11.23
CA LEU A 277 1.67 7.80 -12.13
C LEU A 277 3.02 7.83 -11.42
N ASP A 278 3.10 8.47 -10.25
CA ASP A 278 4.31 8.54 -9.41
C ASP A 278 4.43 7.36 -8.45
N SER A 279 3.39 6.50 -8.35
CA SER A 279 3.44 5.31 -7.52
C SER A 279 4.20 4.17 -8.19
N TYR A 280 4.80 3.31 -7.37
CA TYR A 280 5.66 2.22 -7.82
C TYR A 280 4.96 0.88 -7.68
N THR A 281 5.18 -0.04 -8.64
CA THR A 281 4.73 -1.42 -8.48
C THR A 281 5.76 -2.27 -7.75
N LYS A 282 5.33 -3.36 -7.12
CA LYS A 282 6.20 -4.40 -6.57
C LYS A 282 6.20 -5.63 -7.47
N GLU A 283 7.37 -6.00 -7.98
CA GLU A 283 7.59 -7.29 -8.66
C GLU A 283 7.72 -8.43 -7.65
N HIS A 284 8.26 -8.13 -6.47
CA HIS A 284 8.56 -9.09 -5.42
C HIS A 284 7.68 -8.84 -4.18
N SER A 285 7.22 -9.92 -3.54
CA SER A 285 6.48 -9.85 -2.29
C SER A 285 7.44 -9.57 -1.13
N ALA A 286 7.86 -8.31 -1.00
CA ALA A 286 8.75 -7.82 0.05
C ALA A 286 8.54 -6.32 0.24
N GLU A 287 9.02 -5.79 1.35
CA GLU A 287 9.06 -4.36 1.60
C GLU A 287 9.74 -3.63 0.41
N TYR A 288 9.33 -2.35 0.11
CA TYR A 288 9.73 -1.74 -1.16
C TYR A 288 11.22 -1.49 -1.28
N GLN A 289 11.91 -1.10 -0.20
CA GLN A 289 13.36 -0.91 -0.22
C GLN A 289 14.14 -2.22 -0.42
N SER A 290 13.46 -3.37 -0.37
CA SER A 290 14.04 -4.69 -0.72
C SER A 290 13.89 -5.06 -2.19
N GLN A 291 13.08 -4.34 -3.00
CA GLN A 291 12.87 -4.69 -4.40
C GLN A 291 14.19 -4.64 -5.20
N ALA A 292 14.91 -3.52 -5.16
CA ALA A 292 16.21 -3.39 -5.82
C ALA A 292 17.28 -4.31 -5.21
N PRO A 293 17.41 -4.48 -3.88
CA PRO A 293 18.27 -5.49 -3.29
C PRO A 293 18.02 -6.93 -3.76
N ILE A 294 16.78 -7.34 -4.00
CA ILE A 294 16.46 -8.67 -4.59
C ILE A 294 17.04 -8.77 -6.00
N ASP A 295 16.80 -7.78 -6.85
CA ASP A 295 17.33 -7.77 -8.22
C ASP A 295 18.85 -7.70 -8.23
N LEU A 296 19.44 -6.91 -7.32
CA LEU A 296 20.89 -6.82 -7.13
C LEU A 296 21.49 -8.17 -6.69
N ALA A 297 20.89 -8.85 -5.72
CA ALA A 297 21.34 -10.17 -5.28
C ALA A 297 21.31 -11.20 -6.41
N ARG A 298 20.24 -11.22 -7.20
CA ARG A 298 20.10 -12.09 -8.39
C ARG A 298 21.20 -11.82 -9.42
N ARG A 299 21.52 -10.56 -9.67
CA ARG A 299 22.57 -10.14 -10.59
C ARG A 299 23.96 -10.53 -10.07
N MET A 300 24.23 -10.34 -8.78
CA MET A 300 25.50 -10.67 -8.16
C MET A 300 25.74 -12.18 -8.06
N ARG A 301 24.68 -12.99 -7.94
CA ARG A 301 24.78 -14.45 -7.84
C ARG A 301 25.65 -15.07 -8.94
N ALA A 302 25.58 -14.55 -10.16
CA ALA A 302 26.38 -15.04 -11.29
C ALA A 302 27.89 -14.71 -11.17
N ARG A 303 28.25 -13.75 -10.32
CA ARG A 303 29.63 -13.27 -10.12
C ARG A 303 30.29 -13.90 -8.89
N ILE A 304 29.47 -14.37 -7.93
CA ILE A 304 29.93 -15.03 -6.71
C ILE A 304 29.84 -16.52 -6.97
N GLY A 305 30.95 -17.21 -7.09
CA GLY A 305 30.97 -18.66 -7.38
C GLY A 305 30.33 -19.47 -6.27
N ASP A 306 31.10 -19.81 -5.23
CA ASP A 306 30.62 -20.54 -4.06
C ASP A 306 30.21 -19.56 -2.93
N LEU A 307 28.96 -19.66 -2.46
CA LEU A 307 28.47 -18.82 -1.38
C LEU A 307 29.09 -19.17 -0.01
N GLU A 308 29.69 -20.34 0.16
CA GLU A 308 30.43 -20.70 1.38
C GLU A 308 31.69 -19.84 1.52
N GLU A 309 32.28 -19.40 0.41
CA GLU A 309 33.42 -18.50 0.38
C GLU A 309 33.09 -17.04 0.76
N VAL A 310 31.83 -16.68 0.91
CA VAL A 310 31.48 -15.34 1.37
C VAL A 310 31.86 -15.16 2.83
N ALA A 311 32.76 -14.20 3.11
CA ALA A 311 33.14 -13.80 4.47
C ALA A 311 32.17 -12.80 5.07
N SER A 312 31.78 -11.75 4.31
CA SER A 312 30.81 -10.74 4.74
C SER A 312 30.15 -10.05 3.55
N ILE A 313 28.95 -9.48 3.80
CA ILE A 313 28.23 -8.62 2.85
C ILE A 313 27.83 -7.34 3.57
N VAL A 314 28.13 -6.20 2.97
CA VAL A 314 27.67 -4.89 3.45
C VAL A 314 26.79 -4.25 2.37
N LEU A 315 25.56 -3.89 2.75
CA LEU A 315 24.63 -3.14 1.90
C LEU A 315 24.68 -1.67 2.30
N HIS A 316 25.35 -0.85 1.51
CA HIS A 316 25.34 0.60 1.68
C HIS A 316 24.05 1.17 1.10
N THR A 317 23.25 1.84 1.94
CA THR A 317 21.89 2.23 1.58
C THR A 317 21.48 3.52 2.31
N SER A 318 20.24 3.99 2.07
CA SER A 318 19.71 5.18 2.74
C SER A 318 19.53 4.98 4.25
N HIS A 319 19.55 6.09 5.00
CA HIS A 319 19.18 6.10 6.42
C HIS A 319 17.88 5.34 6.66
N HIS A 320 16.84 5.64 5.88
CA HIS A 320 15.52 5.02 6.04
C HIS A 320 15.56 3.50 5.90
N THR A 321 16.20 2.98 4.85
CA THR A 321 16.38 1.53 4.65
C THR A 321 17.16 0.90 5.79
N HIS A 322 18.29 1.54 6.20
CA HIS A 322 19.14 1.07 7.28
C HIS A 322 18.40 0.93 8.61
N VAL A 323 17.59 1.94 9.01
CA VAL A 323 16.91 1.95 10.32
C VAL A 323 15.55 1.24 10.31
N VAL A 324 14.93 1.01 9.15
CA VAL A 324 13.60 0.36 9.07
C VAL A 324 13.73 -1.15 8.87
N ILE A 325 14.48 -1.57 7.84
CA ILE A 325 14.59 -2.99 7.46
C ILE A 325 16.01 -3.56 7.59
N GLY A 326 16.99 -2.72 7.88
CA GLY A 326 18.40 -3.08 8.02
C GLY A 326 18.85 -3.30 9.46
N THR A 327 20.15 -3.46 9.63
CA THR A 327 20.79 -3.66 10.94
C THR A 327 20.68 -2.44 11.87
N GLY A 328 20.53 -1.24 11.33
CA GLY A 328 20.31 -0.01 12.10
C GLY A 328 18.97 0.05 12.85
N SER A 329 18.05 -0.88 12.57
CA SER A 329 16.78 -0.98 13.31
C SER A 329 17.00 -1.39 14.77
N GLY A 330 18.09 -2.09 15.09
CA GLY A 330 18.37 -2.66 16.40
C GLY A 330 17.37 -3.76 16.85
N ASP A 331 16.60 -4.32 15.90
CA ASP A 331 15.56 -5.32 16.15
C ASP A 331 16.14 -6.74 15.95
N PRO A 332 16.34 -7.52 17.01
CA PRO A 332 16.91 -8.85 16.92
C PRO A 332 16.02 -9.86 16.19
N GLN A 333 14.70 -9.61 16.11
CA GLN A 333 13.78 -10.49 15.38
C GLN A 333 14.08 -10.55 13.87
N LYS A 334 14.78 -9.56 13.34
CA LYS A 334 15.23 -9.54 11.93
C LYS A 334 16.33 -10.57 11.62
N PHE A 335 16.83 -11.26 12.62
CA PHE A 335 17.77 -12.38 12.53
C PHE A 335 17.23 -13.68 13.15
N ASP A 336 15.94 -13.72 13.50
CA ASP A 336 15.30 -14.89 14.08
C ASP A 336 14.72 -15.81 12.99
N PRO A 337 15.25 -17.05 12.81
CA PRO A 337 14.72 -18.01 11.84
C PRO A 337 13.30 -18.51 12.18
N ALA A 338 12.80 -18.20 13.37
CA ALA A 338 11.43 -18.54 13.80
C ALA A 338 10.47 -17.35 13.69
N ALA A 339 10.97 -16.19 13.24
CA ALA A 339 10.16 -14.99 13.10
C ALA A 339 8.99 -15.20 12.09
N SER A 340 7.95 -14.38 12.26
CA SER A 340 6.80 -14.37 11.35
C SER A 340 7.23 -13.96 9.92
N ARG A 341 6.44 -14.37 8.93
CA ARG A 341 6.62 -13.90 7.54
C ARG A 341 6.66 -12.37 7.48
N GLU A 342 5.81 -11.72 8.24
CA GLU A 342 5.67 -10.26 8.31
C GLU A 342 6.93 -9.59 8.86
N THR A 343 7.64 -10.25 9.76
CA THR A 343 8.95 -9.79 10.27
C THR A 343 10.06 -10.07 9.25
N LEU A 344 10.07 -11.24 8.63
CA LEU A 344 11.08 -11.63 7.62
C LEU A 344 10.99 -10.72 6.38
N ASP A 345 9.80 -10.27 5.98
CA ASP A 345 9.66 -9.37 4.83
C ASP A 345 10.16 -7.93 5.13
N HIS A 346 10.49 -7.66 6.39
CA HIS A 346 11.12 -6.43 6.87
C HIS A 346 12.59 -6.65 7.31
N SER A 347 13.23 -7.74 6.87
CA SER A 347 14.66 -8.00 7.08
C SER A 347 15.37 -8.05 5.74
N VAL A 348 16.00 -6.94 5.32
CA VAL A 348 16.75 -6.90 4.05
C VAL A 348 17.91 -7.88 4.07
N MET A 349 18.47 -8.21 5.23
CA MET A 349 19.54 -9.20 5.38
C MET A 349 19.05 -10.60 5.02
N TYR A 350 17.87 -11.00 5.55
CA TYR A 350 17.23 -12.25 5.18
C TYR A 350 16.89 -12.30 3.68
N ILE A 351 16.22 -11.24 3.21
CA ILE A 351 15.76 -11.13 1.82
C ILE A 351 16.93 -11.24 0.85
N PHE A 352 18.01 -10.51 1.11
CA PHE A 352 19.22 -10.55 0.27
C PHE A 352 19.87 -11.93 0.27
N ALA A 353 19.99 -12.59 1.44
CA ALA A 353 20.54 -13.94 1.56
C ALA A 353 19.77 -14.96 0.73
N VAL A 354 18.44 -14.96 0.86
CA VAL A 354 17.57 -15.90 0.13
C VAL A 354 17.58 -15.62 -1.37
N ALA A 355 17.49 -14.36 -1.79
CA ALA A 355 17.55 -13.98 -3.19
C ALA A 355 18.90 -14.35 -3.83
N LEU A 356 19.99 -14.20 -3.08
CA LEU A 356 21.34 -14.59 -3.53
C LEU A 356 21.48 -16.11 -3.68
N GLN A 357 20.92 -16.90 -2.73
CA GLN A 357 20.99 -18.36 -2.78
C GLN A 357 20.12 -18.96 -3.89
N ASP A 358 18.85 -18.47 -4.01
CA ASP A 358 17.86 -19.06 -4.89
C ASP A 358 17.91 -18.50 -6.34
N GLY A 359 18.53 -17.33 -6.54
CA GLY A 359 18.52 -16.62 -7.83
C GLY A 359 17.11 -16.15 -8.26
N THR A 360 16.10 -16.30 -7.38
CA THR A 360 14.70 -15.96 -7.63
C THR A 360 14.02 -15.57 -6.31
N TRP A 361 12.80 -15.03 -6.41
CA TRP A 361 11.99 -14.68 -5.25
C TRP A 361 10.56 -15.18 -5.43
N HIS A 362 9.99 -15.78 -4.38
CA HIS A 362 8.63 -16.32 -4.41
C HIS A 362 7.88 -15.93 -3.13
N HIS A 363 6.64 -15.47 -3.26
CA HIS A 363 5.82 -14.91 -2.16
C HIS A 363 5.51 -15.88 -1.00
N GLU A 364 5.61 -17.21 -1.24
CA GLU A 364 5.45 -18.23 -0.20
C GLU A 364 6.76 -18.96 0.08
N ARG A 365 7.37 -19.59 -0.96
CA ARG A 365 8.54 -20.47 -0.78
C ARG A 365 9.74 -19.75 -0.17
N SER A 366 9.95 -18.48 -0.54
CA SER A 366 11.06 -17.69 0.03
C SER A 366 10.87 -17.35 1.51
N TYR A 367 9.64 -17.47 2.04
CA TYR A 367 9.31 -17.22 3.43
C TYR A 367 8.91 -18.48 4.21
N ALA A 368 9.00 -19.66 3.60
CA ALA A 368 8.64 -20.89 4.27
C ALA A 368 9.50 -21.12 5.53
N PRO A 369 8.93 -21.57 6.65
CA PRO A 369 9.69 -21.77 7.90
C PRO A 369 10.89 -22.69 7.74
N GLU A 370 10.78 -23.74 6.91
CA GLU A 370 11.88 -24.63 6.57
C GLU A 370 12.96 -23.91 5.74
N ARG A 371 12.59 -22.94 4.91
CA ARG A 371 13.53 -22.12 4.13
C ARG A 371 14.31 -21.18 5.02
N ALA A 372 13.63 -20.51 5.95
CA ALA A 372 14.26 -19.57 6.88
C ALA A 372 15.22 -20.28 7.86
N ARG A 373 14.91 -21.54 8.23
CA ARG A 373 15.69 -22.34 9.19
C ARG A 373 16.82 -23.15 8.57
N ARG A 374 17.02 -23.09 7.27
CA ARG A 374 18.14 -23.82 6.65
C ARG A 374 19.46 -23.31 7.24
N PRO A 375 20.37 -24.23 7.66
CA PRO A 375 21.64 -23.83 8.29
C PRO A 375 22.51 -22.94 7.40
N ASP A 376 22.55 -23.22 6.09
CA ASP A 376 23.29 -22.41 5.10
C ASP A 376 22.68 -21.02 4.91
N THR A 377 21.34 -20.89 4.99
CA THR A 377 20.66 -19.59 4.93
C THR A 377 20.96 -18.77 6.19
N VAL A 378 20.82 -19.38 7.37
CA VAL A 378 21.14 -18.71 8.63
C VAL A 378 22.60 -18.27 8.64
N ALA A 379 23.53 -19.13 8.22
CA ALA A 379 24.93 -18.80 8.16
C ALA A 379 25.25 -17.62 7.22
N LEU A 380 24.65 -17.58 6.02
CA LEU A 380 24.81 -16.47 5.07
C LEU A 380 24.13 -15.20 5.57
N TRP A 381 22.92 -15.31 6.09
CA TRP A 381 22.12 -14.19 6.60
C TRP A 381 22.88 -13.42 7.69
N HIS A 382 23.50 -14.12 8.63
CA HIS A 382 24.29 -13.52 9.71
C HIS A 382 25.62 -12.86 9.24
N LYS A 383 26.05 -13.09 7.99
CA LYS A 383 27.19 -12.39 7.38
C LYS A 383 26.80 -11.06 6.72
N ILE A 384 25.49 -10.73 6.70
CA ILE A 384 24.95 -9.54 6.01
C ILE A 384 24.66 -8.44 7.01
N SER A 385 25.14 -7.26 6.72
CA SER A 385 24.85 -6.03 7.46
C SER A 385 24.47 -4.91 6.51
N THR A 386 23.88 -3.84 7.04
CA THR A 386 23.67 -2.61 6.31
C THR A 386 24.48 -1.48 6.89
N ALA A 387 24.89 -0.52 6.06
CA ALA A 387 25.53 0.72 6.47
C ALA A 387 24.78 1.90 5.84
N GLU A 388 24.53 2.93 6.65
CA GLU A 388 24.01 4.19 6.12
C GLU A 388 25.07 4.85 5.25
N ASP A 389 24.64 5.32 4.07
CA ASP A 389 25.45 6.11 3.15
C ASP A 389 24.72 7.44 2.87
N PRO A 390 25.36 8.60 3.18
CA PRO A 390 24.73 9.91 3.01
C PRO A 390 24.28 10.20 1.58
N GLU A 391 24.97 9.68 0.57
CA GLU A 391 24.57 9.88 -0.83
C GLU A 391 23.29 9.10 -1.14
N TRP A 392 23.13 7.87 -0.65
CA TRP A 392 21.89 7.12 -0.78
C TRP A 392 20.74 7.79 -0.02
N THR A 393 21.00 8.37 1.15
CA THR A 393 20.03 9.15 1.92
C THR A 393 19.59 10.40 1.15
N ARG A 394 20.52 11.15 0.57
CA ARG A 394 20.23 12.31 -0.29
C ARG A 394 19.35 11.91 -1.47
N ARG A 395 19.71 10.86 -2.17
CA ARG A 395 18.98 10.34 -3.34
C ARG A 395 17.59 9.84 -2.97
N TYR A 396 17.42 9.19 -1.82
CA TYR A 396 16.10 8.74 -1.33
C TYR A 396 15.12 9.91 -1.22
N HIS A 397 15.58 11.06 -0.75
CA HIS A 397 14.75 12.26 -0.56
C HIS A 397 14.78 13.24 -1.74
N SER A 398 15.48 12.92 -2.83
CA SER A 398 15.53 13.82 -3.99
C SER A 398 14.13 14.13 -4.54
N ALA A 399 13.88 15.39 -4.87
CA ALA A 399 12.68 15.80 -5.59
C ALA A 399 12.74 15.46 -7.09
N ASP A 400 13.94 15.26 -7.63
CA ASP A 400 14.14 14.81 -9.01
C ASP A 400 13.94 13.29 -9.11
N PRO A 401 12.91 12.80 -9.83
CA PRO A 401 12.68 11.37 -10.00
C PRO A 401 13.88 10.61 -10.60
N ALA A 402 14.67 11.27 -11.46
CA ALA A 402 15.86 10.66 -12.09
C ALA A 402 17.00 10.41 -11.10
N GLU A 403 17.08 11.18 -10.02
CA GLU A 403 18.07 10.99 -8.96
C GLU A 403 17.60 10.02 -7.87
N LYS A 404 16.29 9.78 -7.73
CA LYS A 404 15.76 8.93 -6.66
C LYS A 404 16.39 7.54 -6.66
N ALA A 405 16.71 7.05 -5.45
CA ALA A 405 17.24 5.71 -5.25
C ALA A 405 16.67 5.08 -3.98
N PHE A 406 16.17 3.86 -4.11
CA PHE A 406 15.57 3.06 -3.05
C PHE A 406 16.32 1.73 -2.83
N GLY A 407 17.46 1.54 -3.50
CA GLY A 407 18.24 0.32 -3.48
C GLY A 407 19.48 0.42 -2.60
N ALA A 408 20.54 -0.24 -3.06
CA ALA A 408 21.79 -0.33 -2.34
C ALA A 408 22.99 -0.52 -3.27
N ARG A 409 24.18 -0.22 -2.76
CA ARG A 409 25.48 -0.72 -3.23
C ARG A 409 25.87 -1.89 -2.32
N ALA A 410 25.99 -3.07 -2.89
CA ALA A 410 26.41 -4.26 -2.16
C ALA A 410 27.92 -4.48 -2.32
N GLU A 411 28.60 -4.74 -1.22
CA GLU A 411 29.99 -5.09 -1.15
C GLU A 411 30.15 -6.47 -0.52
N VAL A 412 30.55 -7.46 -1.33
CA VAL A 412 30.73 -8.85 -0.92
C VAL A 412 32.22 -9.12 -0.81
N THR A 413 32.70 -9.43 0.39
CA THR A 413 34.07 -9.84 0.66
C THR A 413 34.11 -11.35 0.74
N LEU A 414 35.00 -11.96 -0.05
CA LEU A 414 35.25 -13.39 -0.02
C LEU A 414 36.33 -13.75 1.01
N THR A 415 36.39 -15.00 1.42
CA THR A 415 37.44 -15.53 2.34
C THR A 415 38.85 -15.39 1.77
N SER A 416 38.97 -15.31 0.45
CA SER A 416 40.24 -15.00 -0.24
C SER A 416 40.74 -13.55 -0.05
N GLY A 417 39.85 -12.66 0.43
CA GLY A 417 40.05 -11.21 0.47
C GLY A 417 39.65 -10.48 -0.80
N GLU A 418 39.16 -11.18 -1.83
CA GLU A 418 38.55 -10.55 -3.00
C GLU A 418 37.26 -9.83 -2.62
N VAL A 419 37.06 -8.64 -3.20
CA VAL A 419 35.87 -7.81 -2.97
C VAL A 419 35.09 -7.66 -4.28
N ILE A 420 33.82 -8.09 -4.29
CA ILE A 420 32.90 -7.96 -5.42
C ILE A 420 31.92 -6.86 -5.10
N VAL A 421 31.85 -5.81 -5.93
CA VAL A 421 30.96 -4.66 -5.74
C VAL A 421 30.01 -4.56 -6.90
N ASP A 422 28.74 -4.27 -6.60
CA ASP A 422 27.71 -3.92 -7.56
C ASP A 422 26.65 -3.02 -6.90
N GLU A 423 25.89 -2.26 -7.69
CA GLU A 423 24.84 -1.36 -7.17
C GLU A 423 23.61 -1.31 -8.06
N LEU A 424 22.48 -1.05 -7.46
CA LEU A 424 21.21 -0.86 -8.15
C LEU A 424 20.39 0.23 -7.44
N ALA A 425 20.12 1.33 -8.13
CA ALA A 425 19.43 2.47 -7.56
C ALA A 425 17.93 2.22 -7.37
N VAL A 426 17.27 1.61 -8.36
CA VAL A 426 15.84 1.29 -8.37
C VAL A 426 15.64 -0.13 -8.85
N ALA A 427 14.54 -0.77 -8.45
CA ALA A 427 14.18 -2.11 -8.91
C ALA A 427 13.98 -2.15 -10.43
N ASP A 428 14.18 -3.32 -11.03
CA ASP A 428 13.95 -3.52 -12.46
C ASP A 428 12.53 -3.12 -12.91
N ALA A 429 11.52 -3.39 -12.09
CA ALA A 429 10.12 -3.06 -12.34
C ALA A 429 9.75 -1.58 -12.13
N HIS A 430 10.66 -0.77 -11.58
CA HIS A 430 10.43 0.66 -11.37
C HIS A 430 10.27 1.38 -12.72
N PRO A 431 9.49 2.50 -12.82
CA PRO A 431 9.38 3.26 -14.08
C PRO A 431 10.70 3.66 -14.73
N LEU A 432 11.76 3.84 -13.94
CA LEU A 432 13.13 4.12 -14.40
C LEU A 432 14.05 2.88 -14.33
N GLY A 433 13.50 1.70 -14.11
CA GLY A 433 14.24 0.44 -14.03
C GLY A 433 14.51 -0.19 -15.38
N ALA A 434 15.17 -1.33 -15.37
CA ALA A 434 15.55 -2.06 -16.60
C ALA A 434 14.33 -2.70 -17.33
N ARG A 435 13.24 -2.99 -16.59
CA ARG A 435 12.03 -3.64 -17.11
C ARG A 435 10.77 -2.99 -16.52
N PRO A 436 10.48 -1.71 -16.83
CA PRO A 436 9.30 -1.04 -16.29
C PRO A 436 8.03 -1.84 -16.55
N PHE A 437 7.13 -1.91 -15.57
CA PHE A 437 5.85 -2.60 -15.74
C PHE A 437 4.93 -1.81 -16.66
N ALA A 438 4.49 -2.46 -17.74
CA ALA A 438 3.38 -2.05 -18.60
C ALA A 438 2.19 -3.02 -18.38
N ARG A 439 1.11 -2.86 -19.13
CA ARG A 439 -0.11 -3.68 -19.02
C ARG A 439 0.17 -5.18 -19.04
N GLU A 440 1.05 -5.62 -19.93
CA GLU A 440 1.36 -7.04 -20.09
C GLU A 440 2.01 -7.63 -18.81
N GLN A 441 2.87 -6.87 -18.11
CA GLN A 441 3.51 -7.33 -16.89
C GLN A 441 2.49 -7.42 -15.74
N TYR A 442 1.52 -6.51 -15.64
CA TYR A 442 0.43 -6.61 -14.65
C TYR A 442 -0.46 -7.83 -14.92
N ILE A 443 -0.81 -8.07 -16.19
CA ILE A 443 -1.57 -9.24 -16.59
C ILE A 443 -0.76 -10.52 -16.29
N ALA A 444 0.52 -10.57 -16.62
CA ALA A 444 1.40 -11.69 -16.33
C ALA A 444 1.51 -11.96 -14.81
N LYS A 445 1.66 -10.91 -14.00
CA LYS A 445 1.66 -11.02 -12.54
C LYS A 445 0.34 -11.61 -12.03
N PHE A 446 -0.81 -11.12 -12.51
CA PHE A 446 -2.12 -11.66 -12.15
C PHE A 446 -2.22 -13.14 -12.51
N ARG A 447 -1.88 -13.53 -13.75
CA ARG A 447 -1.91 -14.94 -14.21
C ARG A 447 -1.05 -15.83 -13.31
N THR A 448 0.17 -15.39 -13.01
CA THR A 448 1.09 -16.16 -12.16
C THR A 448 0.56 -16.33 -10.73
N LEU A 449 0.02 -15.25 -10.13
CA LEU A 449 -0.47 -15.29 -8.75
C LEU A 449 -1.84 -15.95 -8.61
N ALA A 450 -2.62 -16.00 -9.69
CA ALA A 450 -3.92 -16.67 -9.75
C ALA A 450 -3.82 -18.15 -10.16
N GLU A 451 -2.64 -18.64 -10.56
CA GLU A 451 -2.45 -20.02 -11.00
C GLU A 451 -2.82 -21.03 -9.89
N GLY A 452 -3.67 -22.00 -10.23
CA GLY A 452 -4.15 -22.99 -9.26
C GLY A 452 -5.09 -22.47 -8.17
N VAL A 453 -5.47 -21.18 -8.27
CA VAL A 453 -6.39 -20.50 -7.35
C VAL A 453 -7.66 -20.05 -8.04
N VAL A 454 -7.54 -19.34 -9.14
CA VAL A 454 -8.66 -18.85 -9.95
C VAL A 454 -8.70 -19.64 -11.26
N ASP A 455 -9.86 -20.16 -11.63
CA ASP A 455 -10.03 -20.88 -12.89
C ASP A 455 -9.70 -20.01 -14.09
N ALA A 456 -9.11 -20.60 -15.15
CA ALA A 456 -8.65 -19.86 -16.32
C ALA A 456 -9.76 -19.01 -16.98
N ALA A 457 -10.98 -19.56 -17.08
CA ALA A 457 -12.11 -18.82 -17.64
C ALA A 457 -12.50 -17.61 -16.77
N GLU A 458 -12.40 -17.74 -15.45
CA GLU A 458 -12.67 -16.64 -14.52
C GLU A 458 -11.54 -15.61 -14.54
N GLN A 459 -10.28 -16.02 -14.72
CA GLN A 459 -9.17 -15.10 -14.97
C GLN A 459 -9.40 -14.27 -16.24
N ASP A 460 -9.85 -14.91 -17.33
CA ASP A 460 -10.16 -14.23 -18.59
C ASP A 460 -11.32 -13.25 -18.42
N ARG A 461 -12.41 -13.66 -17.77
CA ARG A 461 -13.56 -12.81 -17.47
C ARG A 461 -13.15 -11.58 -16.65
N PHE A 462 -12.36 -11.79 -15.58
CA PHE A 462 -11.90 -10.69 -14.71
C PHE A 462 -11.02 -9.71 -15.49
N LEU A 463 -10.02 -10.21 -16.23
CA LEU A 463 -9.10 -9.35 -16.99
C LEU A 463 -9.82 -8.56 -18.09
N ASP A 464 -10.82 -9.15 -18.76
CA ASP A 464 -11.65 -8.45 -19.73
C ASP A 464 -12.45 -7.32 -19.06
N ALA A 465 -13.08 -7.58 -17.92
CA ALA A 465 -13.80 -6.56 -17.15
C ALA A 465 -12.86 -5.46 -16.64
N ALA A 466 -11.70 -5.82 -16.08
CA ALA A 466 -10.74 -4.87 -15.55
C ALA A 466 -10.20 -3.93 -16.64
N GLN A 467 -9.89 -4.46 -17.83
CA GLN A 467 -9.41 -3.65 -18.95
C GLN A 467 -10.46 -2.69 -19.50
N ARG A 468 -11.73 -2.97 -19.26
CA ARG A 468 -12.88 -2.13 -19.63
C ARG A 468 -13.45 -1.35 -18.44
N ALA A 469 -12.73 -1.25 -17.30
CA ALA A 469 -13.26 -0.71 -16.05
C ALA A 469 -14.00 0.62 -16.22
N ALA A 470 -13.45 1.59 -16.96
CA ALA A 470 -14.06 2.90 -17.19
C ALA A 470 -15.38 2.84 -17.98
N SER A 471 -15.59 1.81 -18.79
CA SER A 471 -16.79 1.64 -19.64
C SER A 471 -17.89 0.76 -19.00
N LEU A 472 -17.65 0.21 -17.81
CA LEU A 472 -18.65 -0.59 -17.11
C LEU A 472 -19.86 0.26 -16.74
N ALA A 473 -21.05 -0.28 -17.04
CA ALA A 473 -22.32 0.37 -16.72
C ALA A 473 -22.62 0.32 -15.21
N PRO A 474 -23.55 1.16 -14.72
CA PRO A 474 -24.07 1.02 -13.37
C PRO A 474 -24.56 -0.40 -13.07
N GLY A 475 -24.12 -0.96 -11.95
CA GLY A 475 -24.39 -2.35 -11.54
C GLY A 475 -23.41 -3.40 -12.07
N GLU A 476 -22.50 -3.06 -12.98
CA GLU A 476 -21.51 -4.00 -13.52
C GLU A 476 -20.17 -4.04 -12.74
N LEU A 477 -19.95 -3.12 -11.81
CA LEU A 477 -18.68 -3.04 -11.05
C LEU A 477 -18.37 -4.31 -10.24
N ALA A 478 -19.36 -5.18 -9.98
CA ALA A 478 -19.13 -6.48 -9.36
C ALA A 478 -18.24 -7.39 -10.22
N GLN A 479 -18.12 -7.13 -11.53
CA GLN A 479 -17.21 -7.85 -12.41
C GLN A 479 -15.71 -7.61 -12.09
N LEU A 480 -15.39 -6.58 -11.30
CA LEU A 480 -14.03 -6.25 -10.85
C LEU A 480 -13.56 -7.04 -9.62
N THR A 481 -14.30 -8.07 -9.24
CA THR A 481 -13.85 -9.13 -8.34
C THR A 481 -13.92 -10.48 -9.05
N PHE A 482 -13.22 -11.47 -8.53
CA PHE A 482 -13.25 -12.85 -9.06
C PHE A 482 -13.82 -13.81 -8.01
N ALA A 483 -14.35 -14.93 -8.46
CA ALA A 483 -14.75 -16.07 -7.63
C ALA A 483 -13.69 -17.17 -7.67
N VAL A 484 -13.67 -18.02 -6.65
CA VAL A 484 -12.87 -19.25 -6.62
C VAL A 484 -13.75 -20.41 -6.17
N SER A 485 -13.29 -21.65 -6.40
CA SER A 485 -14.04 -22.83 -5.97
C SER A 485 -14.02 -23.00 -4.44
N ASP A 486 -15.03 -23.68 -3.90
CA ASP A 486 -15.07 -24.03 -2.47
C ASP A 486 -13.87 -24.89 -2.07
N GLU A 487 -13.34 -25.70 -2.98
CA GLU A 487 -12.13 -26.51 -2.76
C GLU A 487 -10.92 -25.62 -2.49
N VAL A 488 -10.75 -24.53 -3.24
CA VAL A 488 -9.68 -23.56 -3.01
C VAL A 488 -9.86 -22.89 -1.65
N LEU A 489 -11.06 -22.42 -1.33
CA LEU A 489 -11.34 -21.77 -0.03
C LEU A 489 -11.13 -22.72 1.14
N ALA A 490 -11.40 -24.01 0.99
CA ALA A 490 -11.20 -25.03 2.00
C ALA A 490 -9.71 -25.29 2.34
N ARG A 491 -8.77 -24.83 1.50
CA ARG A 491 -7.32 -24.91 1.78
C ARG A 491 -6.90 -23.94 2.89
N ALA A 492 -7.70 -22.92 3.17
CA ALA A 492 -7.39 -21.97 4.25
C ALA A 492 -7.39 -22.68 5.62
N PRO A 493 -6.47 -22.31 6.52
CA PRO A 493 -6.46 -22.86 7.87
C PRO A 493 -7.80 -22.59 8.57
N LYS A 494 -8.29 -23.59 9.30
CA LYS A 494 -9.52 -23.43 10.09
C LYS A 494 -9.24 -22.46 11.26
N SER A 495 -10.04 -21.42 11.35
CA SER A 495 -9.97 -20.45 12.44
C SER A 495 -10.96 -20.79 13.55
N PRO A 496 -10.67 -20.41 14.81
CA PRO A 496 -11.67 -20.43 15.87
C PRO A 496 -12.88 -19.58 15.48
N LYS A 497 -14.07 -19.98 15.92
CA LYS A 497 -15.28 -19.21 15.68
C LYS A 497 -15.22 -17.86 16.41
N GLY A 498 -15.43 -16.78 15.68
CA GLY A 498 -15.56 -15.43 16.23
C GLY A 498 -16.99 -15.12 16.72
N LEU A 499 -17.20 -13.85 17.05
CA LEU A 499 -18.53 -13.33 17.41
C LEU A 499 -19.49 -13.37 16.23
N PHE A 500 -19.02 -12.96 15.03
CA PHE A 500 -19.79 -13.01 13.79
C PHE A 500 -19.71 -14.43 13.21
N ARG A 501 -20.91 -15.01 12.91
CA ARG A 501 -21.05 -16.41 12.47
C ARG A 501 -21.93 -16.50 11.23
#